data_65491a2e9f1da6932ec7a238a6d60b0f
#
_entry.id   65491a2e9f1da6932ec7a238a6d60b0f
#
_cell.length_a   1.000
_cell.length_b   1.000
_cell.length_c   1.000
_cell.angle_alpha   90.00
_cell.angle_beta   90.00
_cell.angle_gamma   90.00
#
_symmetry.space_group_name_H-M   'P 1'
#
loop_
_entity.id
_entity.type
_entity.pdbx_description
1 polymer ?
#
loop_
_entity_poly.entity_id
_entity_poly.type
_entity_poly.pdbx_seq_one_letter_code
_entity_poly.pdbx_strand_id
1 'polypeptide(L)'
;MTENKNLETEIFQRKVIDNRHLSMTDTFKYLISDSGTQTLRLGVGYFYISGLILIKDEFLQFMNERNGRVQIIMGNQTNRETVSILDVKTSQEYKVELPQLMSADLDGILSEEDFLKQVRQWISEGRIEIKVYIGDANYFHAKSYLFSRSFESSQGKAIVGSSNFSKNGLIGNTELNVLGQDNYFALNDWFSELWESDEVDNFSSELIEIVKSKFPNWQKGKPYKSTWETYYDFAQIFGKPYAEFEEETEWSEFLYPHQKTGIIDIWDKLNTFSTAVLSDGVGLGKTRTTAGIVKLSLERQPDLKTLIIADNKLKVQWAEELAILGISDSHFQYISREKLLVKTLKKLLNSLI
;
A
#
# COMPACT_ATOMS: atom_id res chain seq x y z
N MET A 1 -15.52 17.71 -29.33
CA MET A 1 -15.01 19.06 -29.61
C MET A 1 -15.86 20.18 -28.98
N THR A 2 -17.17 20.05 -28.87
CA THR A 2 -18.07 21.07 -28.26
C THR A 2 -17.99 21.13 -26.73
N GLU A 3 -17.82 20.01 -26.04
CA GLU A 3 -17.72 19.96 -24.57
C GLU A 3 -16.42 20.62 -24.05
N ASN A 4 -15.28 20.39 -24.69
CA ASN A 4 -14.01 21.00 -24.30
C ASN A 4 -14.01 22.53 -24.46
N LYS A 5 -14.69 23.09 -25.48
CA LYS A 5 -14.81 24.53 -25.63
C LYS A 5 -15.68 25.20 -24.55
N ASN A 6 -16.69 24.48 -24.06
CA ASN A 6 -17.50 24.96 -22.94
C ASN A 6 -16.71 25.00 -21.63
N LEU A 7 -15.95 23.94 -21.35
CA LEU A 7 -15.12 23.85 -20.15
C LEU A 7 -14.01 24.91 -20.13
N GLU A 8 -13.33 25.13 -21.25
CA GLU A 8 -12.32 26.19 -21.40
C GLU A 8 -12.89 27.57 -21.11
N THR A 9 -14.03 27.89 -21.71
CA THR A 9 -14.70 29.15 -21.50
C THR A 9 -15.10 29.35 -20.04
N GLU A 10 -15.65 28.31 -19.41
CA GLU A 10 -16.03 28.32 -18.00
C GLU A 10 -14.84 28.56 -17.08
N ILE A 11 -13.73 27.80 -17.28
CA ILE A 11 -12.49 27.92 -16.51
C ILE A 11 -11.95 29.35 -16.51
N PHE A 12 -11.83 29.97 -17.72
CA PHE A 12 -11.21 31.28 -17.84
C PHE A 12 -12.14 32.45 -17.52
N GLN A 13 -13.44 32.28 -17.65
CA GLN A 13 -14.40 33.30 -17.24
C GLN A 13 -14.65 33.32 -15.75
N ARG A 14 -14.81 32.13 -15.13
CA ARG A 14 -15.15 32.04 -13.73
C ARG A 14 -13.95 32.23 -12.83
N LYS A 15 -12.82 31.61 -13.16
CA LYS A 15 -11.54 31.62 -12.39
C LYS A 15 -11.65 31.13 -10.93
N VAL A 16 -12.84 30.78 -10.46
CA VAL A 16 -13.11 30.23 -9.11
C VAL A 16 -13.50 28.79 -9.25
N ILE A 17 -12.75 27.93 -8.56
CA ILE A 17 -12.86 26.46 -8.56
C ILE A 17 -13.33 26.04 -7.17
N ASP A 18 -14.55 25.51 -7.06
CA ASP A 18 -15.23 25.27 -5.78
C ASP A 18 -15.72 23.82 -5.57
N ASN A 19 -15.40 22.93 -6.51
CA ASN A 19 -15.89 21.55 -6.58
C ASN A 19 -17.43 21.40 -6.62
N ARG A 20 -18.18 22.51 -6.77
CA ARG A 20 -19.64 22.52 -6.92
C ARG A 20 -20.08 22.90 -8.33
N HIS A 21 -19.49 23.97 -8.84
CA HIS A 21 -19.77 24.49 -10.15
C HIS A 21 -18.63 24.20 -11.12
N LEU A 22 -17.40 24.43 -10.71
CA LEU A 22 -16.20 24.09 -11.44
C LEU A 22 -15.34 23.12 -10.63
N SER A 23 -15.09 21.94 -11.18
CA SER A 23 -14.33 20.89 -10.56
C SER A 23 -12.84 21.21 -10.56
N MET A 24 -12.16 20.96 -9.43
CA MET A 24 -10.70 21.05 -9.35
C MET A 24 -10.04 20.01 -10.25
N THR A 25 -10.57 18.80 -10.30
CA THR A 25 -10.04 17.71 -11.14
C THR A 25 -10.13 18.06 -12.63
N ASP A 26 -11.29 18.54 -13.10
CA ASP A 26 -11.48 18.87 -14.52
C ASP A 26 -10.62 20.07 -14.92
N THR A 27 -10.50 21.08 -14.05
CA THR A 27 -9.61 22.21 -14.28
C THR A 27 -8.15 21.75 -14.34
N PHE A 28 -7.74 20.88 -13.43
CA PHE A 28 -6.38 20.33 -13.41
C PHE A 28 -6.07 19.53 -14.68
N LYS A 29 -6.99 18.65 -15.09
CA LYS A 29 -6.91 17.88 -16.34
C LYS A 29 -6.77 18.77 -17.55
N TYR A 30 -7.59 19.82 -17.64
CA TYR A 30 -7.51 20.79 -18.71
C TYR A 30 -6.14 21.49 -18.75
N LEU A 31 -5.64 21.98 -17.61
CA LEU A 31 -4.38 22.71 -17.54
C LEU A 31 -3.16 21.82 -17.81
N ILE A 32 -3.15 20.58 -17.32
CA ILE A 32 -2.05 19.65 -17.57
C ILE A 32 -2.07 19.15 -19.02
N SER A 33 -3.22 19.14 -19.70
CA SER A 33 -3.36 18.75 -21.11
C SER A 33 -3.00 19.85 -22.09
N ASP A 34 -2.84 21.09 -21.63
CA ASP A 34 -2.41 22.20 -22.48
C ASP A 34 -1.01 21.93 -23.07
N SER A 35 -0.88 22.10 -24.38
CA SER A 35 0.37 21.88 -25.11
C SER A 35 1.53 22.78 -24.64
N GLY A 36 1.22 23.90 -24.02
CA GLY A 36 2.19 24.81 -23.39
C GLY A 36 2.67 24.33 -22.02
N THR A 37 2.06 23.29 -21.44
CA THR A 37 2.43 22.76 -20.13
C THR A 37 3.41 21.59 -20.28
N GLN A 38 4.65 21.78 -19.85
CA GLN A 38 5.70 20.77 -19.78
C GLN A 38 6.29 20.62 -18.37
N THR A 39 5.99 21.56 -17.47
CA THR A 39 6.38 21.50 -16.06
C THR A 39 5.20 21.74 -15.15
N LEU A 40 5.21 21.04 -14.02
CA LEU A 40 4.23 21.13 -12.96
C LEU A 40 4.94 21.30 -11.62
N ARG A 41 4.57 22.34 -10.84
CA ARG A 41 5.02 22.54 -9.47
C ARG A 41 3.83 22.45 -8.52
N LEU A 42 3.98 21.69 -7.44
CA LEU A 42 2.97 21.56 -6.39
C LEU A 42 3.57 21.96 -5.05
N GLY A 43 3.06 23.05 -4.47
CA GLY A 43 3.30 23.41 -3.07
C GLY A 43 2.05 23.07 -2.26
N VAL A 44 2.02 21.94 -1.52
CA VAL A 44 0.80 21.43 -0.89
C VAL A 44 1.04 20.97 0.54
N GLY A 45 0.09 21.20 1.43
CA GLY A 45 0.18 20.66 2.79
C GLY A 45 0.20 19.15 2.83
N TYR A 46 -0.56 18.49 1.94
CA TYR A 46 -0.60 17.04 1.79
C TYR A 46 -0.54 16.65 0.32
N PHE A 47 0.34 15.72 0.00
CA PHE A 47 0.42 15.08 -1.31
C PHE A 47 0.18 13.58 -1.15
N TYR A 48 -0.73 13.03 -1.95
CA TYR A 48 -0.98 11.60 -2.02
C TYR A 48 -0.92 11.11 -3.47
N ILE A 49 -0.30 9.96 -3.70
CA ILE A 49 -0.21 9.35 -5.03
C ILE A 49 -1.58 8.97 -5.56
N SER A 50 -2.55 8.64 -4.69
CA SER A 50 -3.94 8.40 -5.06
C SER A 50 -4.60 9.61 -5.76
N GLY A 51 -4.11 10.82 -5.53
CA GLY A 51 -4.53 12.02 -6.27
C GLY A 51 -4.16 11.96 -7.75
N LEU A 52 -3.02 11.34 -8.11
CA LEU A 52 -2.61 11.15 -9.50
C LEU A 52 -3.54 10.20 -10.27
N ILE A 53 -4.19 9.27 -9.57
CA ILE A 53 -5.14 8.33 -10.21
C ILE A 53 -6.34 9.07 -10.80
N LEU A 54 -6.78 10.17 -10.18
CA LEU A 54 -7.91 10.96 -10.67
C LEU A 54 -7.62 11.66 -12.01
N ILE A 55 -6.36 11.89 -12.33
CA ILE A 55 -5.89 12.57 -13.53
C ILE A 55 -4.96 11.66 -14.36
N LYS A 56 -5.07 10.34 -14.18
CA LYS A 56 -4.10 9.34 -14.65
C LYS A 56 -3.84 9.45 -16.15
N ASP A 57 -4.87 9.52 -16.96
CA ASP A 57 -4.72 9.50 -18.41
C ASP A 57 -4.01 10.75 -18.92
N GLU A 58 -4.42 11.94 -18.44
CA GLU A 58 -3.81 13.20 -18.77
C GLU A 58 -2.36 13.30 -18.23
N PHE A 59 -2.14 12.74 -17.04
CA PHE A 59 -0.81 12.69 -16.44
C PHE A 59 0.14 11.76 -17.21
N LEU A 60 -0.35 10.61 -17.69
CA LEU A 60 0.41 9.72 -18.57
C LEU A 60 0.80 10.42 -19.88
N GLN A 61 -0.12 11.15 -20.52
CA GLN A 61 0.18 11.92 -21.71
C GLN A 61 1.19 13.04 -21.43
N PHE A 62 1.03 13.77 -20.33
CA PHE A 62 1.96 14.80 -19.90
C PHE A 62 3.37 14.24 -19.70
N MET A 63 3.51 13.12 -19.00
CA MET A 63 4.80 12.51 -18.72
C MET A 63 5.43 11.87 -19.96
N ASN A 64 4.68 11.09 -20.74
CA ASN A 64 5.23 10.28 -21.82
C ASN A 64 5.34 11.01 -23.15
N GLU A 65 4.35 11.82 -23.53
CA GLU A 65 4.31 12.47 -24.85
C GLU A 65 4.97 13.84 -24.83
N ARG A 66 4.90 14.58 -23.71
CA ARG A 66 5.45 15.94 -23.59
C ARG A 66 6.74 16.01 -22.76
N ASN A 67 7.27 14.88 -22.36
CA ASN A 67 8.44 14.78 -21.49
C ASN A 67 8.30 15.64 -20.21
N GLY A 68 7.14 15.54 -19.57
CA GLY A 68 6.76 16.33 -18.41
C GLY A 68 7.72 16.18 -17.24
N ARG A 69 7.88 17.27 -16.48
CA ARG A 69 8.66 17.30 -15.24
C ARG A 69 7.84 17.85 -14.09
N VAL A 70 8.00 17.28 -12.91
CA VAL A 70 7.21 17.63 -11.72
C VAL A 70 8.11 17.90 -10.53
N GLN A 71 7.88 19.01 -9.84
CA GLN A 71 8.49 19.33 -8.55
C GLN A 71 7.39 19.48 -7.48
N ILE A 72 7.56 18.81 -6.35
CA ILE A 72 6.57 18.79 -5.27
C ILE A 72 7.25 19.21 -3.97
N ILE A 73 6.71 20.24 -3.32
CA ILE A 73 6.99 20.54 -1.92
C ILE A 73 5.75 20.17 -1.12
N MET A 74 5.88 19.28 -0.15
CA MET A 74 4.78 18.90 0.72
C MET A 74 5.07 19.16 2.19
N GLY A 75 4.01 19.36 2.97
CA GLY A 75 4.11 19.49 4.41
C GLY A 75 4.50 18.15 5.07
N ASN A 76 5.06 18.24 6.26
CA ASN A 76 5.48 17.09 7.06
C ASN A 76 4.42 16.64 8.08
N GLN A 77 3.19 17.17 8.03
CA GLN A 77 2.20 16.96 9.09
C GLN A 77 1.17 15.89 8.82
N THR A 78 0.92 15.14 9.85
CA THR A 78 -0.24 14.30 10.09
C THR A 78 -1.37 15.11 10.75
N ASN A 79 -2.57 14.59 10.69
CA ASN A 79 -3.84 15.15 11.12
C ASN A 79 -3.77 15.99 12.42
N ARG A 80 -4.47 17.14 12.48
CA ARG A 80 -4.54 18.08 13.62
C ARG A 80 -4.89 17.45 14.97
N GLU A 81 -5.56 16.31 15.00
CA GLU A 81 -5.93 15.61 16.25
C GLU A 81 -4.72 14.98 16.95
N THR A 82 -3.66 14.62 16.21
CA THR A 82 -2.42 14.07 16.76
C THR A 82 -1.51 15.15 17.32
N VAL A 83 -1.58 16.37 16.79
CA VAL A 83 -0.72 17.51 17.20
C VAL A 83 -1.11 18.07 18.58
N SER A 84 -2.36 17.92 19.01
CA SER A 84 -2.82 18.41 20.32
C SER A 84 -2.28 17.61 21.52
N ILE A 85 -1.64 16.46 21.29
CA ILE A 85 -1.15 15.55 22.34
C ILE A 85 0.37 15.60 22.49
N LEU A 86 1.11 16.10 21.49
CA LEU A 86 2.58 16.13 21.49
C LEU A 86 3.09 17.57 21.26
N ASP A 87 3.53 18.20 22.32
CA ASP A 87 4.33 19.44 22.26
C ASP A 87 5.66 19.17 21.55
N VAL A 88 5.93 19.96 20.50
CA VAL A 88 7.22 20.04 19.78
C VAL A 88 7.62 18.79 18.99
N LYS A 89 7.25 18.72 17.72
CA LYS A 89 7.83 17.75 16.78
C LYS A 89 9.14 18.27 16.18
N THR A 90 10.20 17.50 16.35
CA THR A 90 11.50 17.76 15.73
C THR A 90 11.54 17.21 14.30
N SER A 91 12.45 17.72 13.47
CA SER A 91 12.68 17.27 12.08
C SER A 91 12.93 15.77 11.92
N GLN A 92 13.14 15.03 13.00
CA GLN A 92 13.30 13.56 12.97
C GLN A 92 11.97 12.78 12.98
N GLU A 93 10.86 13.38 13.43
CA GLU A 93 9.57 12.67 13.59
C GLU A 93 8.84 12.49 12.25
N TYR A 94 9.00 13.41 11.29
CA TYR A 94 8.42 13.25 9.97
C TYR A 94 8.96 12.00 9.24
N LYS A 95 10.20 11.58 9.53
CA LYS A 95 10.83 10.38 8.95
C LYS A 95 10.12 9.08 9.32
N VAL A 96 9.31 9.07 10.35
CA VAL A 96 8.54 7.89 10.79
C VAL A 96 7.09 7.94 10.32
N GLU A 97 6.41 9.08 10.47
CA GLU A 97 4.96 9.18 10.21
C GLU A 97 4.62 9.33 8.72
N LEU A 98 5.37 10.14 7.99
CA LEU A 98 5.10 10.39 6.58
C LEU A 98 5.22 9.12 5.72
N PRO A 99 6.24 8.26 5.88
CA PRO A 99 6.30 6.96 5.20
C PRO A 99 5.10 6.07 5.48
N GLN A 100 4.57 6.08 6.72
CA GLN A 100 3.38 5.27 7.07
C GLN A 100 2.12 5.79 6.36
N LEU A 101 1.93 7.11 6.28
CA LEU A 101 0.82 7.72 5.57
C LEU A 101 0.88 7.44 4.06
N MET A 102 2.06 7.57 3.45
CA MET A 102 2.26 7.24 2.04
C MET A 102 2.04 5.75 1.77
N SER A 103 2.48 4.90 2.69
CA SER A 103 2.24 3.46 2.62
C SER A 103 0.74 3.13 2.67
N ALA A 104 -0.03 3.78 3.55
CA ALA A 104 -1.47 3.60 3.64
C ALA A 104 -2.22 4.12 2.41
N ASP A 105 -1.79 5.24 1.82
CA ASP A 105 -2.34 5.75 0.56
C ASP A 105 -2.14 4.76 -0.58
N LEU A 106 -0.95 4.18 -0.69
CA LEU A 106 -0.64 3.17 -1.70
C LEU A 106 -1.47 1.90 -1.55
N ASP A 107 -1.81 1.47 -0.33
CA ASP A 107 -2.67 0.30 -0.11
C ASP A 107 -4.05 0.46 -0.76
N GLY A 108 -4.55 1.69 -0.84
CA GLY A 108 -5.81 2.01 -1.52
C GLY A 108 -5.78 1.93 -3.05
N ILE A 109 -4.59 1.87 -3.66
CA ILE A 109 -4.40 1.94 -5.11
C ILE A 109 -3.47 0.83 -5.67
N LEU A 110 -3.32 -0.27 -4.95
CA LEU A 110 -2.47 -1.41 -5.38
C LEU A 110 -2.90 -2.02 -6.72
N SER A 111 -4.18 -1.90 -7.09
CA SER A 111 -4.69 -2.32 -8.41
C SER A 111 -4.08 -1.54 -9.59
N GLU A 112 -3.50 -0.38 -9.35
CA GLU A 112 -2.87 0.49 -10.34
C GLU A 112 -1.37 0.20 -10.52
N GLU A 113 -0.98 -1.06 -10.40
CA GLU A 113 0.42 -1.50 -10.38
C GLU A 113 1.26 -0.94 -11.53
N ASP A 114 0.75 -1.00 -12.76
CA ASP A 114 1.51 -0.52 -13.93
C ASP A 114 1.71 1.00 -13.93
N PHE A 115 0.75 1.75 -13.42
CA PHE A 115 0.90 3.19 -13.23
C PHE A 115 1.93 3.49 -12.14
N LEU A 116 1.90 2.78 -11.03
CA LEU A 116 2.85 2.94 -9.93
C LEU A 116 4.29 2.58 -10.34
N LYS A 117 4.48 1.60 -11.24
CA LYS A 117 5.78 1.31 -11.86
C LYS A 117 6.32 2.50 -12.63
N GLN A 118 5.47 3.16 -13.42
CA GLN A 118 5.85 4.35 -14.18
C GLN A 118 6.16 5.51 -13.25
N VAL A 119 5.33 5.78 -12.23
CA VAL A 119 5.60 6.83 -11.22
C VAL A 119 6.96 6.61 -10.57
N ARG A 120 7.25 5.40 -10.11
CA ARG A 120 8.56 5.06 -9.55
C ARG A 120 9.69 5.30 -10.54
N GLN A 121 9.51 4.92 -11.80
CA GLN A 121 10.51 5.13 -12.85
C GLN A 121 10.80 6.61 -13.04
N TRP A 122 9.76 7.46 -13.16
CA TRP A 122 9.92 8.91 -13.32
C TRP A 122 10.58 9.57 -12.11
N ILE A 123 10.33 9.10 -10.89
CA ILE A 123 11.04 9.54 -9.69
C ILE A 123 12.52 9.13 -9.78
N SER A 124 12.82 7.90 -10.18
CA SER A 124 14.20 7.40 -10.33
C SER A 124 14.97 8.12 -11.43
N GLU A 125 14.29 8.64 -12.46
CA GLU A 125 14.83 9.43 -13.55
C GLU A 125 14.99 10.93 -13.20
N GLY A 126 14.57 11.35 -12.02
CA GLY A 126 14.54 12.76 -11.60
C GLY A 126 13.53 13.60 -12.40
N ARG A 127 12.52 12.99 -13.00
CA ARG A 127 11.42 13.68 -13.69
C ARG A 127 10.29 14.06 -12.75
N ILE A 128 10.16 13.34 -11.65
CA ILE A 128 9.35 13.70 -10.49
C ILE A 128 10.28 13.82 -9.31
N GLU A 129 10.36 15.00 -8.75
CA GLU A 129 11.17 15.30 -7.56
C GLU A 129 10.26 15.75 -6.42
N ILE A 130 10.48 15.19 -5.23
CA ILE A 130 9.64 15.44 -4.06
C ILE A 130 10.51 15.87 -2.91
N LYS A 131 10.19 17.00 -2.32
CA LYS A 131 10.80 17.53 -1.11
C LYS A 131 9.75 17.70 0.00
N VAL A 132 10.17 17.53 1.23
CA VAL A 132 9.35 17.73 2.43
C VAL A 132 9.82 18.99 3.13
N TYR A 133 8.91 19.85 3.53
CA TYR A 133 9.21 21.01 4.34
C TYR A 133 9.61 20.59 5.77
N ILE A 134 10.75 21.07 6.22
CA ILE A 134 11.36 20.76 7.53
C ILE A 134 11.65 22.01 8.38
N GLY A 135 11.20 23.18 7.95
CA GLY A 135 11.45 24.45 8.67
C GLY A 135 10.88 24.43 10.10
N ASP A 136 11.66 24.98 11.03
CA ASP A 136 11.44 24.86 12.48
C ASP A 136 10.25 25.66 13.03
N ALA A 137 9.81 26.70 12.33
CA ALA A 137 8.93 27.69 12.94
C ALA A 137 7.47 27.61 12.54
N ASN A 138 7.12 27.00 11.43
CA ASN A 138 5.76 27.06 10.88
C ASN A 138 5.36 25.81 10.11
N TYR A 139 4.04 25.60 10.02
CA TYR A 139 3.46 24.55 9.19
C TYR A 139 3.50 24.94 7.72
N PHE A 140 3.97 24.07 6.86
CA PHE A 140 3.78 24.23 5.43
C PHE A 140 2.33 23.86 5.06
N HIS A 141 1.52 24.88 4.82
CA HIS A 141 0.09 24.73 4.52
C HIS A 141 -0.31 25.40 3.21
N ALA A 142 0.65 25.63 2.32
CA ALA A 142 0.39 26.11 0.98
C ALA A 142 -0.47 25.13 0.19
N LYS A 143 -1.23 25.63 -0.78
CA LYS A 143 -1.90 24.86 -1.82
C LYS A 143 -1.80 25.68 -3.10
N SER A 144 -0.71 25.43 -3.81
CA SER A 144 -0.39 26.09 -5.07
C SER A 144 -0.04 25.05 -6.13
N TYR A 145 -0.53 25.26 -7.33
CA TYR A 145 -0.33 24.40 -8.50
C TYR A 145 0.08 25.28 -9.65
N LEU A 146 1.31 25.09 -10.16
CA LEU A 146 1.90 25.95 -11.19
C LEU A 146 2.14 25.12 -12.45
N PHE A 147 1.59 25.60 -13.56
CA PHE A 147 1.66 24.96 -14.86
C PHE A 147 2.42 25.88 -15.83
N SER A 148 3.51 25.39 -16.41
CA SER A 148 4.32 26.19 -17.31
C SER A 148 5.09 25.35 -18.33
N ARG A 149 5.83 26.01 -19.21
CA ARG A 149 6.66 25.36 -20.21
C ARG A 149 8.03 24.93 -19.65
N SER A 150 8.56 25.67 -18.70
CA SER A 150 9.80 25.32 -17.97
C SER A 150 9.73 25.86 -16.56
N PHE A 151 10.56 25.35 -15.64
CA PHE A 151 10.63 25.85 -14.26
C PHE A 151 11.13 27.28 -14.16
N GLU A 152 11.90 27.74 -15.14
CA GLU A 152 12.44 29.09 -15.24
C GLU A 152 11.49 30.05 -15.98
N SER A 153 10.31 29.58 -16.41
CA SER A 153 9.37 30.41 -17.14
C SER A 153 8.82 31.53 -16.28
N SER A 154 8.80 32.75 -16.83
CA SER A 154 8.15 33.91 -16.23
C SER A 154 6.63 33.92 -16.46
N GLN A 155 6.12 33.00 -17.28
CA GLN A 155 4.71 32.91 -17.66
C GLN A 155 4.18 31.50 -17.46
N GLY A 156 2.94 31.41 -16.99
CA GLY A 156 2.25 30.15 -16.77
C GLY A 156 0.86 30.37 -16.21
N LYS A 157 0.27 29.32 -15.71
CA LYS A 157 -1.02 29.32 -15.04
C LYS A 157 -0.84 28.84 -13.61
N ALA A 158 -1.51 29.46 -12.66
CA ALA A 158 -1.43 29.11 -11.25
C ALA A 158 -2.82 28.89 -10.67
N ILE A 159 -2.98 27.83 -9.89
CA ILE A 159 -4.14 27.65 -9.00
C ILE A 159 -3.62 27.81 -7.58
N VAL A 160 -4.29 28.65 -6.78
CA VAL A 160 -4.00 28.81 -5.35
C VAL A 160 -5.31 28.74 -4.57
N GLY A 161 -5.31 28.05 -3.45
CA GLY A 161 -6.52 27.94 -2.64
C GLY A 161 -6.43 27.01 -1.45
N SER A 162 -7.48 26.23 -1.21
CA SER A 162 -7.59 25.34 -0.05
C SER A 162 -7.38 23.86 -0.37
N SER A 163 -7.45 23.43 -1.63
CA SER A 163 -7.34 22.02 -2.03
C SER A 163 -5.94 21.45 -1.82
N ASN A 164 -5.80 20.38 -1.05
CA ASN A 164 -4.62 19.52 -1.07
C ASN A 164 -4.64 18.57 -2.27
N PHE A 165 -3.47 18.04 -2.65
CA PHE A 165 -3.38 17.04 -3.71
C PHE A 165 -3.73 15.65 -3.16
N SER A 166 -5.02 15.44 -2.95
CA SER A 166 -5.61 14.21 -2.44
C SER A 166 -6.99 13.99 -3.06
N LYS A 167 -7.51 12.76 -2.97
CA LYS A 167 -8.85 12.45 -3.47
C LYS A 167 -9.91 13.41 -2.88
N ASN A 168 -9.87 13.66 -1.58
CA ASN A 168 -10.84 14.55 -0.92
C ASN A 168 -10.65 16.01 -1.35
N GLY A 169 -9.43 16.51 -1.47
CA GLY A 169 -9.16 17.89 -1.91
C GLY A 169 -9.51 18.15 -3.37
N LEU A 170 -9.36 17.12 -4.22
CA LEU A 170 -9.62 17.27 -5.66
C LEU A 170 -11.11 17.10 -6.03
N ILE A 171 -11.87 16.22 -5.33
CA ILE A 171 -13.28 15.93 -5.68
C ILE A 171 -14.24 15.85 -4.49
N GLY A 172 -13.74 15.54 -3.27
CA GLY A 172 -14.61 15.18 -2.14
C GLY A 172 -15.12 16.35 -1.33
N ASN A 173 -14.28 17.36 -1.12
CA ASN A 173 -14.59 18.49 -0.27
C ASN A 173 -15.13 19.67 -1.06
N THR A 174 -15.91 20.53 -0.40
CA THR A 174 -16.14 21.89 -0.88
C THR A 174 -14.87 22.70 -0.61
N GLU A 175 -14.18 23.08 -1.64
CA GLU A 175 -12.91 23.81 -1.59
C GLU A 175 -13.09 25.18 -2.26
N LEU A 176 -12.13 26.07 -2.04
CA LEU A 176 -12.11 27.36 -2.73
C LEU A 176 -10.72 27.61 -3.29
N ASN A 177 -10.62 27.56 -4.61
CA ASN A 177 -9.38 27.83 -5.31
C ASN A 177 -9.60 28.90 -6.38
N VAL A 178 -8.55 29.61 -6.72
CA VAL A 178 -8.56 30.67 -7.75
C VAL A 178 -7.51 30.36 -8.80
N LEU A 179 -7.91 30.42 -10.06
CA LEU A 179 -7.01 30.37 -11.21
C LEU A 179 -6.53 31.78 -11.56
N GLY A 180 -5.20 31.95 -11.59
CA GLY A 180 -4.54 33.20 -11.97
C GLY A 180 -3.44 32.99 -12.99
N GLN A 181 -3.18 33.98 -13.80
CA GLN A 181 -1.98 34.05 -14.65
C GLN A 181 -1.06 35.19 -14.21
N ASP A 182 -1.64 36.29 -13.75
CA ASP A 182 -0.92 37.48 -13.35
C ASP A 182 0.01 37.25 -12.15
N ASN A 183 -0.35 36.33 -11.28
CA ASN A 183 0.43 36.00 -10.09
C ASN A 183 1.45 34.88 -10.32
N TYR A 184 1.50 34.30 -11.52
CA TYR A 184 2.33 33.13 -11.80
C TYR A 184 3.81 33.38 -11.49
N PHE A 185 4.36 34.50 -11.95
CA PHE A 185 5.78 34.82 -11.76
C PHE A 185 6.15 34.85 -10.28
N ALA A 186 5.41 35.60 -9.46
CA ALA A 186 5.68 35.73 -8.03
C ALA A 186 5.55 34.37 -7.30
N LEU A 187 4.58 33.54 -7.68
CA LEU A 187 4.40 32.22 -7.09
C LEU A 187 5.49 31.24 -7.53
N ASN A 188 5.96 31.35 -8.77
CA ASN A 188 7.03 30.51 -9.28
C ASN A 188 8.39 30.89 -8.65
N ASP A 189 8.62 32.15 -8.43
CA ASP A 189 9.81 32.70 -7.74
C ASP A 189 9.83 32.23 -6.28
N TRP A 190 8.73 32.43 -5.54
CA TRP A 190 8.56 31.92 -4.18
C TRP A 190 8.81 30.41 -4.09
N PHE A 191 8.27 29.62 -5.06
CA PHE A 191 8.50 28.19 -5.06
C PHE A 191 9.96 27.85 -5.30
N SER A 192 10.64 28.59 -6.19
CA SER A 192 12.05 28.39 -6.50
C SER A 192 12.94 28.71 -5.30
N GLU A 193 12.69 29.82 -4.63
CA GLU A 193 13.42 30.18 -3.40
C GLU A 193 13.29 29.10 -2.33
N LEU A 194 12.07 28.64 -2.08
CA LEU A 194 11.82 27.57 -1.11
C LEU A 194 12.44 26.23 -1.55
N TRP A 195 12.40 25.91 -2.84
CA TRP A 195 12.96 24.67 -3.40
C TRP A 195 14.47 24.58 -3.16
N GLU A 196 15.18 25.68 -3.23
CA GLU A 196 16.63 25.74 -3.04
C GLU A 196 17.04 26.03 -1.58
N SER A 197 16.10 26.25 -0.68
CA SER A 197 16.38 26.56 0.73
C SER A 197 16.71 25.32 1.56
N ASP A 198 17.31 25.55 2.72
CA ASP A 198 17.55 24.51 3.75
C ASP A 198 16.26 24.11 4.50
N GLU A 199 15.12 24.76 4.19
CA GLU A 199 13.83 24.47 4.81
C GLU A 199 13.12 23.27 4.18
N VAL A 200 13.69 22.64 3.16
CA VAL A 200 13.14 21.45 2.50
C VAL A 200 14.19 20.35 2.39
N ASP A 201 13.75 19.11 2.61
CA ASP A 201 14.58 17.91 2.50
C ASP A 201 14.05 16.97 1.40
N ASN A 202 14.94 16.23 0.75
CA ASN A 202 14.57 15.30 -0.32
C ASN A 202 13.78 14.11 0.25
N PHE A 203 12.68 13.77 -0.38
CA PHE A 203 11.84 12.62 -0.03
C PHE A 203 11.66 11.63 -1.20
N SER A 204 12.26 11.91 -2.35
CA SER A 204 12.10 11.07 -3.55
C SER A 204 12.62 9.65 -3.34
N SER A 205 13.75 9.50 -2.67
CA SER A 205 14.35 8.20 -2.39
C SER A 205 13.51 7.35 -1.43
N GLU A 206 13.01 7.97 -0.37
CA GLU A 206 12.12 7.33 0.59
C GLU A 206 10.83 6.86 -0.06
N LEU A 207 10.24 7.68 -0.94
CA LEU A 207 9.02 7.29 -1.65
C LEU A 207 9.27 6.12 -2.60
N ILE A 208 10.41 6.07 -3.29
CA ILE A 208 10.80 4.90 -4.10
C ILE A 208 10.83 3.63 -3.25
N GLU A 209 11.41 3.68 -2.06
CA GLU A 209 11.50 2.51 -1.17
C GLU A 209 10.11 2.11 -0.64
N ILE A 210 9.25 3.08 -0.30
CA ILE A 210 7.87 2.80 0.11
C ILE A 210 7.09 2.10 -1.04
N VAL A 211 7.18 2.62 -2.26
CA VAL A 211 6.54 2.00 -3.43
C VAL A 211 7.11 0.60 -3.69
N LYS A 212 8.42 0.42 -3.62
CA LYS A 212 9.06 -0.90 -3.76
C LYS A 212 8.58 -1.89 -2.70
N SER A 213 8.39 -1.45 -1.46
CA SER A 213 7.92 -2.32 -0.38
C SER A 213 6.53 -2.91 -0.62
N LYS A 214 5.68 -2.19 -1.35
CA LYS A 214 4.34 -2.66 -1.75
C LYS A 214 4.37 -3.67 -2.90
N PHE A 215 5.45 -3.64 -3.70
CA PHE A 215 5.62 -4.51 -4.86
C PHE A 215 7.00 -5.18 -4.85
N PRO A 216 7.27 -6.10 -3.92
CA PRO A 216 8.60 -6.70 -3.76
C PRO A 216 9.09 -7.44 -5.01
N ASN A 217 8.20 -7.79 -5.92
CA ASN A 217 8.49 -8.53 -7.16
C ASN A 217 8.92 -7.66 -8.35
N TRP A 218 9.04 -6.35 -8.20
CA TRP A 218 9.49 -5.44 -9.26
C TRP A 218 11.00 -5.52 -9.53
N GLN A 219 11.60 -6.68 -9.47
CA GLN A 219 13.01 -6.85 -9.85
C GLN A 219 13.15 -6.90 -11.38
N LYS A 220 14.20 -6.22 -11.88
CA LYS A 220 14.51 -6.17 -13.33
C LYS A 220 14.66 -7.59 -13.91
N GLY A 221 13.91 -7.89 -14.94
CA GLY A 221 14.32 -8.82 -15.99
C GLY A 221 13.87 -10.27 -15.90
N LYS A 222 13.00 -10.66 -14.96
CA LYS A 222 12.36 -11.99 -15.01
C LYS A 222 10.85 -11.81 -15.17
N PRO A 223 10.30 -12.02 -16.37
CA PRO A 223 8.86 -11.85 -16.61
C PRO A 223 7.97 -12.88 -15.89
N TYR A 224 8.56 -13.97 -15.43
CA TYR A 224 7.86 -15.01 -14.66
C TYR A 224 8.78 -15.54 -13.58
N LYS A 225 8.42 -15.37 -12.30
CA LYS A 225 8.95 -16.20 -11.24
C LYS A 225 8.31 -17.58 -11.36
N SER A 226 9.11 -18.62 -11.21
CA SER A 226 8.54 -19.96 -11.04
C SER A 226 7.62 -19.95 -9.81
N THR A 227 6.64 -20.85 -9.78
CA THR A 227 5.74 -21.01 -8.61
C THR A 227 6.55 -21.16 -7.32
N TRP A 228 7.72 -21.78 -7.42
CA TRP A 228 8.65 -21.97 -6.32
C TRP A 228 9.34 -20.68 -5.87
N GLU A 229 9.82 -19.83 -6.79
CA GLU A 229 10.41 -18.53 -6.47
C GLU A 229 9.39 -17.58 -5.87
N THR A 230 8.15 -17.60 -6.36
CA THR A 230 7.03 -16.84 -5.79
C THR A 230 6.72 -17.31 -4.36
N TYR A 231 6.73 -18.62 -4.13
CA TYR A 231 6.52 -19.21 -2.80
C TYR A 231 7.67 -18.87 -1.85
N TYR A 232 8.90 -18.90 -2.33
CA TYR A 232 10.08 -18.51 -1.55
C TYR A 232 10.07 -17.04 -1.13
N ASP A 233 9.69 -16.15 -2.03
CA ASP A 233 9.55 -14.73 -1.71
C ASP A 233 8.41 -14.48 -0.70
N PHE A 234 7.29 -15.18 -0.86
CA PHE A 234 6.20 -15.15 0.13
C PHE A 234 6.69 -15.62 1.51
N ALA A 235 7.48 -16.69 1.55
CA ALA A 235 8.09 -17.20 2.77
C ALA A 235 9.07 -16.19 3.40
N GLN A 236 9.83 -15.45 2.60
CA GLN A 236 10.73 -14.39 3.09
C GLN A 236 9.97 -13.17 3.65
N ILE A 237 8.80 -12.83 3.09
CA ILE A 237 8.00 -11.66 3.51
C ILE A 237 7.20 -11.97 4.78
N PHE A 238 6.67 -13.17 4.89
CA PHE A 238 5.76 -13.59 5.97
C PHE A 238 6.34 -14.61 6.91
N GLY A 239 7.48 -15.23 6.56
CA GLY A 239 8.17 -16.21 7.39
C GLY A 239 9.19 -15.55 8.28
N LYS A 240 9.15 -15.82 9.58
CA LYS A 240 10.34 -15.67 10.41
C LYS A 240 11.46 -16.54 9.84
N PRO A 241 12.73 -16.10 9.97
CA PRO A 241 13.83 -16.85 9.40
C PRO A 241 13.80 -18.31 9.89
N TYR A 242 14.19 -19.20 9.00
CA TYR A 242 14.34 -20.65 9.16
C TYR A 242 15.06 -21.12 10.44
N ALA A 243 15.73 -20.21 11.14
CA ALA A 243 16.55 -20.43 12.31
C ALA A 243 15.81 -21.03 13.54
N GLU A 244 14.48 -20.92 13.61
CA GLU A 244 13.73 -21.53 14.75
C GLU A 244 13.35 -23.00 14.51
N PHE A 245 13.56 -23.53 13.30
CA PHE A 245 13.35 -24.95 12.97
C PHE A 245 14.66 -25.72 12.73
N GLU A 246 15.80 -25.03 12.91
CA GLU A 246 17.15 -25.63 12.76
C GLU A 246 17.59 -26.52 13.93
N GLU A 247 16.84 -26.63 14.98
CA GLU A 247 17.02 -27.77 15.87
C GLU A 247 16.48 -28.99 15.12
N GLU A 248 17.42 -29.83 14.65
CA GLU A 248 17.18 -31.15 14.06
C GLU A 248 16.39 -32.00 15.06
N THR A 249 15.07 -31.89 14.99
CA THR A 249 14.19 -32.80 15.72
C THR A 249 14.06 -34.09 14.91
N GLU A 250 14.13 -35.26 15.52
CA GLU A 250 14.04 -36.57 14.84
C GLU A 250 12.84 -36.63 13.87
N TRP A 251 11.71 -35.97 14.19
CA TRP A 251 10.54 -35.98 13.34
C TRP A 251 10.62 -34.99 12.18
N SER A 252 11.49 -33.97 12.20
CA SER A 252 11.67 -33.03 11.13
C SER A 252 12.28 -33.63 9.86
N GLU A 253 12.98 -34.76 9.98
CA GLU A 253 13.54 -35.51 8.85
C GLU A 253 12.44 -36.07 7.92
N PHE A 254 11.25 -36.34 8.45
CA PHE A 254 10.10 -36.84 7.67
C PHE A 254 9.35 -35.77 6.92
N LEU A 255 9.77 -34.49 7.01
CA LEU A 255 9.10 -33.33 6.39
C LEU A 255 9.90 -32.78 5.23
N TYR A 256 9.21 -32.48 4.15
CA TYR A 256 9.79 -31.71 3.05
C TYR A 256 10.00 -30.24 3.46
N PRO A 257 10.96 -29.51 2.83
CA PRO A 257 11.24 -28.10 3.18
C PRO A 257 10.00 -27.20 3.18
N HIS A 258 9.11 -27.32 2.20
CA HIS A 258 7.87 -26.54 2.12
C HIS A 258 6.89 -26.87 3.26
N GLN A 259 6.89 -28.12 3.76
CA GLN A 259 6.06 -28.51 4.89
C GLN A 259 6.58 -27.91 6.19
N LYS A 260 7.90 -27.89 6.39
CA LYS A 260 8.54 -27.21 7.54
C LYS A 260 8.15 -25.74 7.59
N THR A 261 8.28 -25.02 6.46
CA THR A 261 7.89 -23.62 6.35
C THR A 261 6.40 -23.42 6.65
N GLY A 262 5.53 -24.28 6.11
CA GLY A 262 4.08 -24.22 6.34
C GLY A 262 3.69 -24.43 7.80
N ILE A 263 4.42 -25.31 8.52
CA ILE A 263 4.20 -25.56 9.96
C ILE A 263 4.50 -24.30 10.77
N ILE A 264 5.64 -23.65 10.52
CA ILE A 264 6.02 -22.43 11.24
C ILE A 264 5.02 -21.29 10.97
N ASP A 265 4.67 -21.06 9.71
CA ASP A 265 3.74 -20.00 9.30
C ASP A 265 2.35 -20.20 9.96
N ILE A 266 1.85 -21.44 9.96
CA ILE A 266 0.56 -21.73 10.61
C ILE A 266 0.68 -21.63 12.13
N TRP A 267 1.78 -22.05 12.71
CA TRP A 267 2.01 -21.92 14.15
C TRP A 267 1.98 -20.46 14.61
N ASP A 268 2.64 -19.57 13.91
CA ASP A 268 2.64 -18.12 14.18
C ASP A 268 1.24 -17.53 14.06
N LYS A 269 0.48 -17.94 13.02
CA LYS A 269 -0.91 -17.50 12.83
C LYS A 269 -1.83 -18.01 13.95
N LEU A 270 -1.65 -19.25 14.39
CA LEU A 270 -2.42 -19.80 15.50
C LEU A 270 -2.15 -19.06 16.82
N ASN A 271 -0.88 -18.72 17.09
CA ASN A 271 -0.51 -17.95 18.27
C ASN A 271 -1.05 -16.50 18.23
N THR A 272 -1.11 -15.90 17.05
CA THR A 272 -1.53 -14.51 16.88
C THR A 272 -3.05 -14.38 16.80
N PHE A 273 -3.70 -15.26 16.02
CA PHE A 273 -5.13 -15.13 15.65
C PHE A 273 -6.02 -16.26 16.19
N SER A 274 -5.43 -17.27 16.87
CA SER A 274 -6.12 -18.48 17.31
C SER A 274 -6.76 -19.30 16.17
N THR A 275 -6.49 -18.96 14.93
CA THR A 275 -6.98 -19.65 13.73
C THR A 275 -6.03 -19.48 12.57
N ALA A 276 -5.96 -20.49 11.69
CA ALA A 276 -5.18 -20.44 10.48
C ALA A 276 -5.81 -21.28 9.38
N VAL A 277 -5.49 -20.98 8.11
CA VAL A 277 -5.95 -21.72 6.93
C VAL A 277 -4.72 -22.22 6.16
N LEU A 278 -4.66 -23.55 5.93
CA LEU A 278 -3.68 -24.18 5.05
C LEU A 278 -4.31 -24.43 3.67
N SER A 279 -3.90 -23.65 2.67
CA SER A 279 -4.49 -23.66 1.32
C SER A 279 -3.58 -24.26 0.24
N ASP A 280 -2.61 -25.08 0.62
CA ASP A 280 -1.69 -25.74 -0.29
C ASP A 280 -2.41 -26.52 -1.41
N GLY A 281 -1.76 -26.65 -2.56
CA GLY A 281 -2.26 -27.44 -3.70
C GLY A 281 -2.52 -28.92 -3.35
N VAL A 282 -3.28 -29.60 -4.20
CA VAL A 282 -3.52 -31.05 -4.07
C VAL A 282 -2.19 -31.79 -4.25
N GLY A 283 -1.93 -32.78 -3.39
CA GLY A 283 -0.72 -33.61 -3.45
C GLY A 283 0.51 -33.06 -2.70
N LEU A 284 0.46 -31.83 -2.16
CA LEU A 284 1.59 -31.25 -1.40
C LEU A 284 1.70 -31.73 0.06
N GLY A 285 0.87 -32.70 0.46
CA GLY A 285 0.98 -33.33 1.78
C GLY A 285 0.39 -32.51 2.91
N LYS A 286 -0.71 -31.77 2.70
CA LYS A 286 -1.41 -30.99 3.74
C LYS A 286 -1.66 -31.78 5.03
N THR A 287 -1.99 -33.08 4.94
CA THR A 287 -2.20 -33.93 6.10
C THR A 287 -0.93 -34.04 6.95
N ARG A 288 0.22 -34.21 6.30
CA ARG A 288 1.53 -34.28 6.97
C ARG A 288 1.92 -32.94 7.56
N THR A 289 1.74 -31.84 6.83
CA THR A 289 1.95 -30.48 7.37
C THR A 289 1.12 -30.24 8.62
N THR A 290 -0.18 -30.60 8.58
CA THR A 290 -1.07 -30.42 9.74
C THR A 290 -0.69 -31.37 10.90
N ALA A 291 -0.26 -32.61 10.62
CA ALA A 291 0.27 -33.49 11.66
C ALA A 291 1.53 -32.91 12.30
N GLY A 292 2.41 -32.26 11.53
CA GLY A 292 3.57 -31.53 12.07
C GLY A 292 3.19 -30.38 13.00
N ILE A 293 2.11 -29.65 12.71
CA ILE A 293 1.58 -28.60 13.61
C ILE A 293 1.08 -29.22 14.93
N VAL A 294 0.39 -30.36 14.87
CA VAL A 294 -0.04 -31.08 16.07
C VAL A 294 1.18 -31.54 16.89
N LYS A 295 2.23 -32.05 16.22
CA LYS A 295 3.47 -32.49 16.88
C LYS A 295 4.15 -31.32 17.60
N LEU A 296 4.35 -30.19 16.92
CA LEU A 296 4.93 -28.97 17.50
C LEU A 296 4.12 -28.48 18.70
N SER A 297 2.77 -28.52 18.58
CA SER A 297 1.87 -28.13 19.67
C SER A 297 2.04 -29.01 20.90
N LEU A 298 2.19 -30.33 20.70
CA LEU A 298 2.38 -31.31 21.80
C LEU A 298 3.75 -31.17 22.47
N GLU A 299 4.79 -30.81 21.74
CA GLU A 299 6.11 -30.55 22.33
C GLU A 299 6.09 -29.35 23.29
N ARG A 300 5.28 -28.36 22.99
CA ARG A 300 5.12 -27.16 23.82
C ARG A 300 4.05 -27.32 24.91
N GLN A 301 3.05 -28.17 24.68
CA GLN A 301 1.94 -28.44 25.58
C GLN A 301 1.63 -29.97 25.58
N PRO A 302 2.36 -30.78 26.38
CA PRO A 302 2.24 -32.24 26.33
C PRO A 302 0.84 -32.79 26.66
N ASP A 303 0.03 -32.04 27.40
CA ASP A 303 -1.33 -32.43 27.78
C ASP A 303 -2.41 -32.02 26.75
N LEU A 304 -1.99 -31.42 25.62
CA LEU A 304 -2.93 -30.95 24.58
C LEU A 304 -3.70 -32.15 23.99
N LYS A 305 -5.01 -31.95 23.78
CA LYS A 305 -5.86 -32.89 23.07
C LYS A 305 -6.31 -32.29 21.75
N THR A 306 -6.05 -32.99 20.66
CA THR A 306 -6.39 -32.55 19.31
C THR A 306 -7.66 -33.24 18.83
N LEU A 307 -8.59 -32.46 18.27
CA LEU A 307 -9.79 -32.99 17.60
C LEU A 307 -9.63 -32.83 16.08
N ILE A 308 -9.64 -33.95 15.38
CA ILE A 308 -9.58 -33.98 13.90
C ILE A 308 -11.00 -34.23 13.35
N ILE A 309 -11.51 -33.31 12.54
CA ILE A 309 -12.79 -33.42 11.87
C ILE A 309 -12.56 -33.49 10.38
N ALA A 310 -12.76 -34.66 9.78
CA ALA A 310 -12.54 -34.84 8.33
C ALA A 310 -13.48 -35.91 7.75
N ASP A 311 -13.36 -36.17 6.44
CA ASP A 311 -14.11 -37.23 5.77
C ASP A 311 -13.68 -38.62 6.30
N ASN A 312 -14.65 -39.54 6.50
CA ASN A 312 -14.35 -40.87 7.03
C ASN A 312 -13.31 -41.65 6.21
N LYS A 313 -13.21 -41.39 4.93
CA LYS A 313 -12.24 -42.03 4.02
C LYS A 313 -10.78 -41.65 4.37
N LEU A 314 -10.57 -40.52 5.00
CA LEU A 314 -9.23 -40.00 5.36
C LEU A 314 -8.73 -40.49 6.73
N LYS A 315 -9.54 -41.25 7.47
CA LYS A 315 -9.21 -41.67 8.84
C LYS A 315 -7.92 -42.46 8.90
N VAL A 316 -7.73 -43.41 7.99
CA VAL A 316 -6.51 -44.25 7.96
C VAL A 316 -5.28 -43.41 7.64
N GLN A 317 -5.39 -42.56 6.61
CA GLN A 317 -4.30 -41.65 6.23
C GLN A 317 -3.90 -40.71 7.36
N TRP A 318 -4.84 -40.16 8.12
CA TRP A 318 -4.55 -39.34 9.29
C TRP A 318 -3.83 -40.10 10.36
N ALA A 319 -4.25 -41.33 10.67
CA ALA A 319 -3.60 -42.19 11.67
C ALA A 319 -2.15 -42.50 11.28
N GLU A 320 -1.91 -42.83 10.01
CA GLU A 320 -0.56 -43.09 9.47
C GLU A 320 0.34 -41.86 9.56
N GLU A 321 -0.11 -40.70 9.14
CA GLU A 321 0.68 -39.48 9.18
C GLU A 321 1.01 -39.01 10.61
N LEU A 322 0.07 -39.17 11.54
CA LEU A 322 0.33 -38.90 12.98
C LEU A 322 1.31 -39.89 13.58
N ALA A 323 1.22 -41.19 13.22
CA ALA A 323 2.13 -42.22 13.70
C ALA A 323 3.56 -42.01 13.19
N ILE A 324 3.75 -41.57 11.93
CA ILE A 324 5.08 -41.26 11.36
C ILE A 324 5.77 -40.17 12.19
N LEU A 325 5.03 -39.20 12.72
CA LEU A 325 5.57 -38.12 13.54
C LEU A 325 5.61 -38.47 15.04
N GLY A 326 5.35 -39.74 15.41
CA GLY A 326 5.42 -40.23 16.79
C GLY A 326 4.30 -39.70 17.69
N ILE A 327 3.13 -39.37 17.13
CA ILE A 327 1.96 -38.90 17.90
C ILE A 327 1.09 -40.11 18.26
N SER A 328 0.93 -40.37 19.56
CA SER A 328 0.11 -41.49 20.03
C SER A 328 -1.37 -41.24 19.98
N ASP A 329 -2.18 -42.29 19.87
CA ASP A 329 -3.66 -42.23 19.82
C ASP A 329 -4.28 -41.55 21.03
N SER A 330 -3.54 -41.45 22.14
CA SER A 330 -4.03 -40.76 23.36
C SER A 330 -4.12 -39.23 23.19
N HIS A 331 -3.43 -38.64 22.20
CA HIS A 331 -3.35 -37.20 22.02
C HIS A 331 -4.35 -36.63 21.01
N PHE A 332 -5.03 -37.50 20.25
CA PHE A 332 -6.01 -37.03 19.30
C PHE A 332 -7.30 -37.84 19.30
N GLN A 333 -8.37 -37.19 18.83
CA GLN A 333 -9.66 -37.85 18.56
C GLN A 333 -10.09 -37.52 17.14
N TYR A 334 -10.46 -38.54 16.37
CA TYR A 334 -10.98 -38.41 15.03
C TYR A 334 -12.51 -38.51 15.00
N ILE A 335 -13.17 -37.53 14.42
CA ILE A 335 -14.64 -37.53 14.20
C ILE A 335 -14.92 -37.30 12.71
N SER A 336 -15.72 -38.18 12.10
CA SER A 336 -16.15 -37.94 10.72
C SER A 336 -17.18 -36.80 10.65
N ARG A 337 -17.19 -36.08 9.53
CA ARG A 337 -18.15 -34.97 9.29
C ARG A 337 -19.59 -35.44 9.45
N GLU A 338 -19.92 -36.64 8.95
CA GLU A 338 -21.27 -37.21 9.03
C GLU A 338 -21.69 -37.44 10.50
N LYS A 339 -20.78 -37.97 11.33
CA LYS A 339 -21.07 -38.17 12.76
C LYS A 339 -21.25 -36.86 13.52
N LEU A 340 -20.47 -35.83 13.16
CA LEU A 340 -20.61 -34.51 13.76
C LEU A 340 -21.96 -33.87 13.42
N LEU A 341 -22.37 -33.91 12.15
CA LEU A 341 -23.65 -33.39 11.70
C LEU A 341 -24.84 -34.08 12.40
N VAL A 342 -24.82 -35.41 12.52
CA VAL A 342 -25.88 -36.14 13.22
C VAL A 342 -25.94 -35.79 14.70
N LYS A 343 -24.80 -35.64 15.41
CA LYS A 343 -24.77 -35.21 16.81
C LYS A 343 -25.32 -33.81 16.99
N THR A 344 -24.93 -32.88 16.10
CA THR A 344 -25.39 -31.47 16.15
C THR A 344 -26.89 -31.37 15.87
N LEU A 345 -27.39 -32.10 14.86
CA LEU A 345 -28.85 -32.15 14.56
C LEU A 345 -29.66 -32.76 15.71
N LYS A 346 -29.18 -33.84 16.33
CA LYS A 346 -29.84 -34.41 17.51
C LYS A 346 -29.86 -33.45 18.69
N LYS A 347 -28.79 -32.69 18.93
CA LYS A 347 -28.75 -31.68 20.00
C LYS A 347 -29.69 -30.52 19.71
N LEU A 348 -29.80 -30.05 18.48
CA LEU A 348 -30.74 -29.02 18.06
C LEU A 348 -32.20 -29.51 18.16
N LEU A 349 -32.50 -30.71 17.71
CA LEU A 349 -33.81 -31.31 17.83
C LEU A 349 -34.28 -31.44 19.33
N ASN A 350 -33.34 -31.87 20.20
CA ASN A 350 -33.64 -31.99 21.64
C ASN A 350 -33.74 -30.64 22.36
N SER A 351 -33.28 -29.53 21.75
CA SER A 351 -33.46 -28.18 22.30
C SER A 351 -34.71 -27.46 21.78
N LEU A 352 -35.41 -28.06 20.82
CA LEU A 352 -36.66 -27.54 20.24
C LEU A 352 -37.91 -28.26 20.72
N ILE A 353 -37.77 -29.33 21.53
CA ILE A 353 -38.79 -30.06 22.26
C ILE A 353 -38.66 -29.73 23.74
#